data_e874eddc9d1e709ed3f2b7d98138ac96
#
_entry.id   e874eddc9d1e709ed3f2b7d98138ac96
#
_cell.length_a   1.000
_cell.length_b   1.000
_cell.length_c   1.000
_cell.angle_alpha   90.00
_cell.angle_beta   90.00
_cell.angle_gamma   90.00
#
_symmetry.space_group_name_H-M   'P 1'
#
loop_
_entity.id
_entity.type
_entity.pdbx_description
1 polymer ?
#
loop_
_entity_poly.entity_id
_entity_poly.type
_entity_poly.pdbx_seq_one_letter_code
_entity_poly.pdbx_strand_id
1 'polypeptide(L)'
;VPPVIELGKFRQKNFGRQVNRGEKAIKIFAPMTYKRKKEVDMIDQATGQPLRNPDGSVRKEIIEVTVPSFRVTNVFDISQTSGPPLPTLVDELEGNVERYQDFVQAIRNISPVPVGFEEMEGKDGYYHQVEKRIAINEDMSETQTMAAMIHELAHAKLHALDPNNLKESAKARGKDQRTMEVEAESIAAVVSSYFGIDTSANSWGYVESWSRNKELPELTASLQVIKDTAGEIITGISEEMEEMRFAYMDKADALEAIRL
;
A
#
# COMPACT_ATOMS: atom_id res chain seq x y z
N VAL A 1 -5.64 0.33 -13.97
CA VAL A 1 -6.84 -0.53 -13.90
C VAL A 1 -7.95 0.30 -13.30
N PRO A 2 -9.10 0.47 -13.96
CA PRO A 2 -10.17 1.26 -13.39
C PRO A 2 -10.61 0.68 -12.03
N PRO A 3 -11.00 1.52 -11.08
CA PRO A 3 -11.40 1.06 -9.75
C PRO A 3 -12.65 0.18 -9.83
N VAL A 4 -12.61 -0.96 -9.14
CA VAL A 4 -13.70 -1.94 -9.08
C VAL A 4 -14.44 -1.83 -7.75
N ILE A 5 -15.76 -1.83 -7.78
CA ILE A 5 -16.62 -1.62 -6.61
C ILE A 5 -17.32 -2.93 -6.20
N GLU A 6 -17.20 -3.31 -4.92
CA GLU A 6 -17.92 -4.45 -4.33
C GLU A 6 -19.36 -4.04 -3.92
N LEU A 7 -20.36 -4.76 -4.40
CA LEU A 7 -21.80 -4.44 -4.23
C LEU A 7 -22.31 -4.42 -2.78
N GLY A 8 -21.62 -5.10 -1.85
CA GLY A 8 -22.16 -5.34 -0.51
C GLY A 8 -21.94 -4.22 0.50
N LYS A 9 -20.89 -3.44 0.35
CA LYS A 9 -20.48 -2.42 1.33
C LYS A 9 -20.74 -0.98 0.87
N PHE A 10 -20.97 -0.75 -0.41
CA PHE A 10 -21.01 0.59 -1.02
C PHE A 10 -22.42 1.17 -1.23
N ARG A 11 -23.45 0.42 -0.89
CA ARG A 11 -24.82 0.77 -1.31
C ARG A 11 -25.39 2.06 -0.74
N GLN A 12 -24.81 2.72 0.24
CA GLN A 12 -25.38 3.98 0.75
C GLN A 12 -24.50 4.89 1.61
N LYS A 13 -23.31 4.45 2.08
CA LYS A 13 -22.64 5.28 3.10
C LYS A 13 -21.50 6.16 2.61
N ASN A 14 -20.78 5.80 1.53
CA ASN A 14 -19.58 6.56 1.21
C ASN A 14 -19.57 7.30 -0.14
N PHE A 15 -20.23 6.82 -1.21
CA PHE A 15 -20.08 7.47 -2.52
C PHE A 15 -21.38 7.72 -3.29
N GLY A 16 -22.53 7.28 -2.82
CA GLY A 16 -23.84 7.55 -3.47
C GLY A 16 -24.01 6.96 -4.88
N ARG A 17 -23.14 6.01 -5.30
CA ARG A 17 -23.19 5.39 -6.64
C ARG A 17 -24.01 4.12 -6.64
N GLN A 18 -24.62 3.83 -7.80
CA GLN A 18 -25.45 2.64 -8.02
C GLN A 18 -25.00 1.93 -9.30
N VAL A 19 -25.04 0.59 -9.30
CA VAL A 19 -24.80 -0.22 -10.49
C VAL A 19 -25.93 -0.02 -11.49
N ASN A 20 -25.58 0.22 -12.75
CA ASN A 20 -26.54 0.42 -13.82
C ASN A 20 -27.36 -0.85 -14.07
N ARG A 21 -28.64 -0.67 -14.41
CA ARG A 21 -29.53 -1.80 -14.64
C ARG A 21 -29.06 -2.61 -15.86
N GLY A 22 -28.92 -3.92 -15.68
CA GLY A 22 -28.49 -4.84 -16.73
C GLY A 22 -27.01 -5.12 -16.81
N GLU A 23 -26.19 -4.45 -16.00
CA GLU A 23 -24.75 -4.71 -15.94
C GLU A 23 -24.43 -6.09 -15.40
N LYS A 24 -23.37 -6.69 -15.95
CA LYS A 24 -22.87 -8.01 -15.53
C LYS A 24 -21.69 -7.85 -14.57
N ALA A 25 -21.83 -8.47 -13.41
CA ALA A 25 -20.76 -8.48 -12.41
C ALA A 25 -19.52 -9.22 -12.90
N ILE A 26 -18.36 -8.68 -12.55
CA ILE A 26 -17.09 -9.39 -12.61
C ILE A 26 -16.98 -10.21 -11.32
N LYS A 27 -16.72 -11.51 -11.44
CA LYS A 27 -16.56 -12.38 -10.29
C LYS A 27 -15.08 -12.45 -9.91
N ILE A 28 -14.78 -12.11 -8.67
CA ILE A 28 -13.44 -12.20 -8.11
C ILE A 28 -13.42 -13.08 -6.87
N PHE A 29 -12.25 -13.62 -6.54
CA PHE A 29 -12.00 -14.24 -5.23
C PHE A 29 -11.57 -13.15 -4.25
N ALA A 30 -12.46 -12.78 -3.34
CA ALA A 30 -12.16 -11.85 -2.27
C ALA A 30 -11.61 -12.59 -1.05
N PRO A 31 -10.49 -12.15 -0.46
CA PRO A 31 -9.99 -12.75 0.76
C PRO A 31 -10.95 -12.51 1.91
N MET A 32 -11.12 -13.52 2.73
CA MET A 32 -11.88 -13.45 3.97
C MET A 32 -11.22 -14.28 5.04
N THR A 33 -11.55 -14.00 6.27
CA THR A 33 -11.16 -14.86 7.39
C THR A 33 -12.40 -15.40 8.08
N TYR A 34 -12.32 -16.61 8.60
CA TYR A 34 -13.34 -17.14 9.49
C TYR A 34 -12.67 -17.76 10.72
N LYS A 35 -13.42 -17.73 11.80
CA LYS A 35 -12.97 -18.31 13.06
C LYS A 35 -13.38 -19.78 13.10
N ARG A 36 -12.42 -20.64 13.44
CA ARG A 36 -12.63 -22.08 13.63
C ARG A 36 -12.10 -22.50 14.98
N LYS A 37 -12.89 -23.27 15.68
CA LYS A 37 -12.46 -23.96 16.91
C LYS A 37 -11.55 -25.12 16.53
N LYS A 38 -10.38 -25.19 17.16
CA LYS A 38 -9.41 -26.26 16.99
C LYS A 38 -9.04 -26.80 18.36
N GLU A 39 -9.08 -28.12 18.51
CA GLU A 39 -8.49 -28.78 19.67
C GLU A 39 -6.99 -28.82 19.53
N VAL A 40 -6.28 -28.37 20.55
CA VAL A 40 -4.82 -28.42 20.66
C VAL A 40 -4.43 -29.07 21.99
N ASP A 41 -3.30 -29.75 21.97
CA ASP A 41 -2.75 -30.32 23.18
C ASP A 41 -2.22 -29.20 24.09
N MET A 42 -2.55 -29.24 25.36
CA MET A 42 -2.01 -28.32 26.34
C MET A 42 -0.55 -28.68 26.61
N ILE A 43 0.34 -27.72 26.39
CA ILE A 43 1.78 -27.89 26.57
C ILE A 43 2.20 -27.18 27.86
N ASP A 44 2.98 -27.88 28.70
CA ASP A 44 3.68 -27.27 29.82
C ASP A 44 4.77 -26.32 29.33
N GLN A 45 4.66 -25.04 29.68
CA GLN A 45 5.57 -23.99 29.18
C GLN A 45 7.01 -24.13 29.69
N ALA A 46 7.22 -24.82 30.82
CA ALA A 46 8.54 -25.00 31.40
C ALA A 46 9.29 -26.20 30.79
N THR A 47 8.55 -27.27 30.46
CA THR A 47 9.13 -28.55 29.98
C THR A 47 8.93 -28.78 28.48
N GLY A 48 8.01 -28.04 27.83
CA GLY A 48 7.65 -28.25 26.44
C GLY A 48 6.88 -29.56 26.17
N GLN A 49 6.47 -30.29 27.22
CA GLN A 49 5.79 -31.55 27.08
C GLN A 49 4.25 -31.42 27.20
N PRO A 50 3.46 -32.34 26.59
CA PRO A 50 2.03 -32.32 26.73
C PRO A 50 1.61 -32.61 28.18
N LEU A 51 0.72 -31.76 28.69
CA LEU A 51 0.07 -31.99 29.98
C LEU A 51 -0.85 -33.22 29.90
N ARG A 52 -0.84 -34.08 30.94
CA ARG A 52 -1.64 -35.28 30.99
C ARG A 52 -2.67 -35.22 32.11
N ASN A 53 -3.79 -35.88 31.86
CA ASN A 53 -4.80 -36.18 32.89
C ASN A 53 -4.33 -37.30 33.79
N PRO A 54 -4.97 -37.53 34.96
CA PRO A 54 -4.64 -38.65 35.86
C PRO A 54 -4.76 -40.03 35.23
N ASP A 55 -5.56 -40.17 34.17
CA ASP A 55 -5.75 -41.42 33.40
C ASP A 55 -4.67 -41.63 32.31
N GLY A 56 -3.68 -40.70 32.20
CA GLY A 56 -2.60 -40.73 31.21
C GLY A 56 -2.91 -40.09 29.85
N SER A 57 -4.17 -39.72 29.58
CA SER A 57 -4.55 -39.04 28.35
C SER A 57 -3.99 -37.63 28.27
N VAL A 58 -3.71 -37.15 27.05
CA VAL A 58 -3.24 -35.78 26.83
C VAL A 58 -4.39 -34.80 27.07
N ARG A 59 -4.10 -33.79 27.87
CA ARG A 59 -5.03 -32.71 28.16
C ARG A 59 -5.15 -31.78 26.97
N LYS A 60 -6.39 -31.54 26.51
CA LYS A 60 -6.66 -30.72 25.34
C LYS A 60 -7.41 -29.46 25.73
N GLU A 61 -7.20 -28.40 24.97
CA GLU A 61 -7.98 -27.18 25.03
C GLU A 61 -8.55 -26.84 23.66
N ILE A 62 -9.65 -26.11 23.67
CA ILE A 62 -10.26 -25.61 22.43
C ILE A 62 -9.85 -24.17 22.26
N ILE A 63 -9.02 -23.90 21.26
CA ILE A 63 -8.64 -22.55 20.88
C ILE A 63 -9.42 -22.09 19.64
N GLU A 64 -9.67 -20.80 19.55
CA GLU A 64 -10.25 -20.18 18.38
C GLU A 64 -9.12 -19.70 17.45
N VAL A 65 -9.00 -20.30 16.27
CA VAL A 65 -8.00 -19.93 15.27
C VAL A 65 -8.67 -19.21 14.11
N THR A 66 -8.03 -18.12 13.65
CA THR A 66 -8.47 -17.43 12.45
C THR A 66 -7.85 -18.11 11.22
N VAL A 67 -8.72 -18.59 10.34
CA VAL A 67 -8.31 -19.30 9.11
C VAL A 67 -8.54 -18.40 7.91
N PRO A 68 -7.51 -18.15 7.09
CA PRO A 68 -7.70 -17.45 5.84
C PRO A 68 -8.51 -18.30 4.84
N SER A 69 -9.37 -17.64 4.10
CA SER A 69 -10.22 -18.27 3.09
C SER A 69 -10.50 -17.27 1.95
N PHE A 70 -11.21 -17.73 0.95
CA PHE A 70 -11.66 -16.89 -0.17
C PHE A 70 -13.13 -17.12 -0.42
N ARG A 71 -13.82 -16.06 -0.80
CA ARG A 71 -15.20 -16.17 -1.32
C ARG A 71 -15.31 -15.54 -2.69
N VAL A 72 -16.17 -16.09 -3.52
CA VAL A 72 -16.54 -15.43 -4.77
C VAL A 72 -17.38 -14.21 -4.43
N THR A 73 -16.92 -13.05 -4.89
CA THR A 73 -17.62 -11.77 -4.73
C THR A 73 -17.87 -11.16 -6.08
N ASN A 74 -19.00 -10.45 -6.22
CA ASN A 74 -19.35 -9.71 -7.42
C ASN A 74 -18.82 -8.28 -7.27
N VAL A 75 -18.02 -7.85 -8.24
CA VAL A 75 -17.53 -6.47 -8.36
C VAL A 75 -17.97 -5.90 -9.70
N PHE A 76 -18.01 -4.57 -9.78
CA PHE A 76 -18.39 -3.84 -10.98
C PHE A 76 -17.34 -2.79 -11.26
N ASP A 77 -17.02 -2.61 -12.53
CA ASP A 77 -16.23 -1.48 -12.99
C ASP A 77 -16.97 -0.17 -12.72
N ILE A 78 -16.25 0.92 -12.48
CA ILE A 78 -16.87 2.23 -12.23
C ILE A 78 -17.72 2.69 -13.40
N SER A 79 -17.35 2.36 -14.63
CA SER A 79 -18.12 2.66 -15.84
C SER A 79 -19.50 1.97 -15.86
N GLN A 80 -19.65 0.89 -15.11
CA GLN A 80 -20.91 0.15 -14.92
C GLN A 80 -21.79 0.76 -13.82
N THR A 81 -21.40 1.91 -13.27
CA THR A 81 -22.12 2.57 -12.17
C THR A 81 -22.50 4.00 -12.53
N SER A 82 -23.60 4.49 -11.97
CA SER A 82 -24.05 5.88 -12.07
C SER A 82 -24.13 6.51 -10.69
N GLY A 83 -23.87 7.80 -10.61
CA GLY A 83 -23.89 8.58 -9.38
C GLY A 83 -22.86 9.70 -9.40
N PRO A 84 -22.63 10.38 -8.26
CA PRO A 84 -21.60 11.40 -8.15
C PRO A 84 -20.24 10.87 -8.58
N PRO A 85 -19.35 11.72 -9.12
CA PRO A 85 -17.98 11.32 -9.39
C PRO A 85 -17.34 10.77 -8.11
N LEU A 86 -16.47 9.78 -8.24
CA LEU A 86 -15.67 9.36 -7.09
C LEU A 86 -14.68 10.46 -6.76
N PRO A 87 -14.47 10.73 -5.47
CA PRO A 87 -13.38 11.62 -5.09
C PRO A 87 -12.07 11.04 -5.64
N THR A 88 -11.40 11.80 -6.47
CA THR A 88 -10.04 11.50 -6.91
C THR A 88 -9.12 12.52 -6.26
N LEU A 89 -8.02 12.05 -5.70
CA LEU A 89 -7.05 12.97 -5.12
C LEU A 89 -6.45 13.90 -6.19
N VAL A 90 -6.39 13.41 -7.44
CA VAL A 90 -5.88 14.20 -8.59
C VAL A 90 -6.80 15.35 -8.96
N ASP A 91 -8.12 15.15 -9.01
CA ASP A 91 -9.06 16.25 -9.27
C ASP A 91 -8.96 17.32 -8.16
N GLU A 92 -8.57 16.91 -6.96
CA GLU A 92 -8.33 17.81 -5.84
C GLU A 92 -6.89 18.37 -5.83
N LEU A 93 -5.90 17.65 -6.40
CA LEU A 93 -4.49 18.07 -6.46
C LEU A 93 -4.18 18.97 -7.65
N GLU A 94 -4.79 18.74 -8.83
CA GLU A 94 -4.61 19.60 -10.00
C GLU A 94 -5.11 21.05 -9.81
N GLY A 95 -5.90 21.27 -8.78
CA GLY A 95 -6.47 22.59 -8.45
C GLY A 95 -6.04 23.20 -7.11
N ASN A 96 -5.24 22.51 -6.28
CA ASN A 96 -4.97 22.97 -4.91
C ASN A 96 -3.53 22.68 -4.45
N VAL A 97 -2.68 23.69 -4.52
CA VAL A 97 -1.27 23.66 -4.07
C VAL A 97 -1.14 23.22 -2.61
N GLU A 98 -2.11 23.54 -1.74
CA GLU A 98 -2.08 23.12 -0.34
C GLU A 98 -2.15 21.59 -0.18
N ARG A 99 -2.96 20.92 -0.99
CA ARG A 99 -3.06 19.44 -0.93
C ARG A 99 -1.83 18.72 -1.49
N TYR A 100 -1.16 19.30 -2.48
CA TYR A 100 0.14 18.79 -2.92
C TYR A 100 1.16 18.83 -1.78
N GLN A 101 1.22 19.94 -1.06
CA GLN A 101 2.12 20.09 0.08
C GLN A 101 1.77 19.12 1.22
N ASP A 102 0.49 18.88 1.47
CA ASP A 102 0.04 17.88 2.44
C ASP A 102 0.48 16.47 2.04
N PHE A 103 0.37 16.12 0.76
CA PHE A 103 0.84 14.83 0.25
C PHE A 103 2.36 14.67 0.40
N VAL A 104 3.13 15.67 0.03
CA VAL A 104 4.59 15.71 0.23
C VAL A 104 4.93 15.55 1.71
N GLN A 105 4.21 16.25 2.58
CA GLN A 105 4.44 16.17 4.02
C GLN A 105 4.05 14.78 4.57
N ALA A 106 2.94 14.21 4.12
CA ALA A 106 2.54 12.85 4.49
C ALA A 106 3.62 11.82 4.12
N ILE A 107 4.17 11.88 2.90
CA ILE A 107 5.28 11.00 2.52
C ILE A 107 6.51 11.23 3.41
N ARG A 108 6.85 12.47 3.74
CA ARG A 108 7.97 12.76 4.66
C ARG A 108 7.74 12.14 6.03
N ASN A 109 6.53 12.19 6.55
CA ASN A 109 6.19 11.67 7.87
C ASN A 109 6.27 10.14 7.94
N ILE A 110 5.80 9.44 6.89
CA ILE A 110 5.83 7.96 6.84
C ILE A 110 7.16 7.38 6.35
N SER A 111 8.07 8.23 5.87
CA SER A 111 9.38 7.79 5.37
C SER A 111 10.29 7.36 6.50
N PRO A 112 10.96 6.19 6.40
CA PRO A 112 11.92 5.74 7.37
C PRO A 112 13.24 6.56 7.36
N VAL A 113 13.39 7.46 6.37
CA VAL A 113 14.60 8.26 6.17
C VAL A 113 14.22 9.69 5.77
N PRO A 114 15.09 10.68 5.97
CA PRO A 114 14.85 12.05 5.53
C PRO A 114 14.59 12.15 4.02
N VAL A 115 13.62 12.97 3.62
CA VAL A 115 13.29 13.27 2.22
C VAL A 115 13.57 14.73 1.94
N GLY A 116 14.51 15.01 1.01
CA GLY A 116 14.89 16.33 0.57
C GLY A 116 14.66 16.54 -0.93
N PHE A 117 14.79 17.79 -1.35
CA PHE A 117 14.75 18.20 -2.75
C PHE A 117 16.10 18.78 -3.14
N GLU A 118 16.56 18.48 -4.36
CA GLU A 118 17.81 19.01 -4.91
C GLU A 118 17.75 19.06 -6.44
N GLU A 119 18.51 19.96 -7.06
CA GLU A 119 18.65 20.01 -8.52
C GLU A 119 19.38 18.75 -9.02
N MET A 120 18.81 18.08 -10.02
CA MET A 120 19.39 16.88 -10.64
C MET A 120 19.26 16.91 -12.14
N GLU A 121 20.31 16.51 -12.86
CA GLU A 121 20.23 16.29 -14.30
C GLU A 121 19.89 14.82 -14.62
N GLY A 122 18.82 14.62 -15.39
CA GLY A 122 18.46 13.32 -15.98
C GLY A 122 18.00 12.25 -15.00
N LYS A 123 17.57 12.64 -13.79
CA LYS A 123 16.99 11.75 -12.78
C LYS A 123 15.83 12.44 -12.09
N ASP A 124 14.82 11.64 -11.73
CA ASP A 124 13.66 12.11 -10.99
C ASP A 124 13.90 12.09 -9.48
N GLY A 125 14.74 11.16 -9.00
CA GLY A 125 15.11 11.01 -7.61
C GLY A 125 16.07 9.85 -7.39
N TYR A 126 16.47 9.66 -6.14
CA TYR A 126 17.20 8.47 -5.70
C TYR A 126 17.10 8.25 -4.19
N TYR A 127 17.13 6.99 -3.79
CA TYR A 127 17.40 6.60 -2.42
C TYR A 127 18.89 6.36 -2.21
N HIS A 128 19.53 7.15 -1.36
CA HIS A 128 20.96 7.01 -1.05
C HIS A 128 21.19 5.98 0.05
N GLN A 129 21.72 4.82 -0.32
CA GLN A 129 21.86 3.65 0.56
C GLN A 129 22.78 3.89 1.77
N VAL A 130 23.83 4.69 1.63
CA VAL A 130 24.81 4.94 2.69
C VAL A 130 24.38 6.09 3.59
N GLU A 131 23.95 7.21 3.01
CA GLU A 131 23.51 8.40 3.75
C GLU A 131 22.12 8.22 4.36
N LYS A 132 21.38 7.17 3.95
CA LYS A 132 20.03 6.89 4.42
C LYS A 132 19.12 8.10 4.25
N ARG A 133 19.03 8.61 3.03
CA ARG A 133 18.15 9.71 2.63
C ARG A 133 17.54 9.48 1.25
N ILE A 134 16.41 10.09 1.02
CA ILE A 134 15.79 10.22 -0.29
C ILE A 134 16.04 11.63 -0.80
N ALA A 135 16.44 11.76 -2.07
CA ALA A 135 16.54 13.02 -2.76
C ALA A 135 15.63 13.00 -3.99
N ILE A 136 14.88 14.07 -4.19
CA ILE A 136 13.91 14.24 -5.27
C ILE A 136 14.31 15.46 -6.07
N ASN A 137 14.23 15.37 -7.40
CA ASN A 137 14.52 16.48 -8.28
C ASN A 137 13.46 17.59 -8.11
N GLU A 138 13.89 18.83 -7.92
CA GLU A 138 12.98 19.95 -7.69
C GLU A 138 12.37 20.51 -8.99
N ASP A 139 12.97 20.23 -10.15
CA ASP A 139 12.53 20.71 -11.46
C ASP A 139 11.48 19.79 -12.14
N MET A 140 10.55 19.23 -11.36
CA MET A 140 9.52 18.32 -11.87
C MET A 140 8.12 18.89 -11.66
N SER A 141 7.16 18.40 -12.46
CA SER A 141 5.75 18.63 -12.19
C SER A 141 5.33 17.96 -10.86
N GLU A 142 4.26 18.46 -10.23
CA GLU A 142 3.72 17.86 -8.99
C GLU A 142 3.45 16.37 -9.14
N THR A 143 2.86 15.95 -10.26
CA THR A 143 2.57 14.55 -10.56
C THR A 143 3.83 13.69 -10.63
N GLN A 144 4.88 14.17 -11.32
CA GLN A 144 6.16 13.47 -11.39
C GLN A 144 6.84 13.41 -10.02
N THR A 145 6.82 14.52 -9.28
CA THR A 145 7.37 14.58 -7.92
C THR A 145 6.72 13.54 -7.01
N MET A 146 5.38 13.47 -6.99
CA MET A 146 4.67 12.49 -6.17
C MET A 146 5.01 11.05 -6.57
N ALA A 147 5.04 10.74 -7.86
CA ALA A 147 5.40 9.41 -8.35
C ALA A 147 6.84 9.03 -7.97
N ALA A 148 7.80 9.95 -8.17
CA ALA A 148 9.19 9.75 -7.79
C ALA A 148 9.35 9.55 -6.27
N MET A 149 8.67 10.35 -5.45
CA MET A 149 8.69 10.21 -3.99
C MET A 149 8.21 8.82 -3.54
N ILE A 150 7.13 8.30 -4.14
CA ILE A 150 6.61 6.97 -3.81
C ILE A 150 7.59 5.89 -4.24
N HIS A 151 8.21 6.02 -5.42
CA HIS A 151 9.21 5.09 -5.94
C HIS A 151 10.42 4.99 -5.00
N GLU A 152 11.00 6.13 -4.62
CA GLU A 152 12.15 6.16 -3.72
C GLU A 152 11.81 5.73 -2.30
N LEU A 153 10.58 6.01 -1.84
CA LEU A 153 10.07 5.50 -0.57
C LEU A 153 9.97 3.97 -0.57
N ALA A 154 9.54 3.36 -1.68
CA ALA A 154 9.52 1.91 -1.83
C ALA A 154 10.94 1.31 -1.74
N HIS A 155 11.93 1.94 -2.37
CA HIS A 155 13.33 1.54 -2.22
C HIS A 155 13.81 1.66 -0.77
N ALA A 156 13.51 2.75 -0.09
CA ALA A 156 13.90 2.95 1.30
C ALA A 156 13.26 1.94 2.26
N LYS A 157 12.01 1.54 2.01
CA LYS A 157 11.30 0.55 2.84
C LYS A 157 11.74 -0.89 2.57
N LEU A 158 11.94 -1.27 1.31
CA LEU A 158 12.15 -2.66 0.91
C LEU A 158 13.60 -3.02 0.64
N HIS A 159 14.37 -2.09 0.12
CA HIS A 159 15.68 -2.37 -0.48
C HIS A 159 16.83 -1.70 0.29
N ALA A 160 16.56 -1.17 1.49
CA ALA A 160 17.58 -0.62 2.35
C ALA A 160 18.64 -1.69 2.68
N LEU A 161 19.90 -1.39 2.38
CA LEU A 161 21.03 -2.28 2.63
C LEU A 161 21.72 -1.92 3.95
N ASP A 162 22.36 -2.90 4.58
CA ASP A 162 23.26 -2.63 5.70
C ASP A 162 24.50 -1.90 5.17
N PRO A 163 24.80 -0.66 5.62
CA PRO A 163 25.95 0.09 5.17
C PRO A 163 27.29 -0.60 5.49
N ASN A 164 27.32 -1.50 6.47
CA ASN A 164 28.51 -2.24 6.87
C ASN A 164 28.71 -3.52 6.05
N ASN A 165 27.69 -3.98 5.32
CA ASN A 165 27.76 -5.23 4.55
C ASN A 165 26.86 -5.22 3.30
N LEU A 166 27.13 -4.30 2.39
CA LEU A 166 26.32 -4.09 1.17
C LEU A 166 26.23 -5.33 0.27
N LYS A 167 27.32 -6.13 0.19
CA LYS A 167 27.36 -7.31 -0.68
C LYS A 167 26.53 -8.48 -0.12
N GLU A 168 26.56 -8.68 1.18
CA GLU A 168 25.80 -9.75 1.83
C GLU A 168 24.33 -9.39 1.98
N SER A 169 24.01 -8.14 2.27
CA SER A 169 22.62 -7.68 2.33
C SER A 169 21.87 -7.90 1.01
N ALA A 170 22.50 -7.60 -0.12
CA ALA A 170 21.90 -7.86 -1.45
C ALA A 170 21.74 -9.36 -1.74
N LYS A 171 22.75 -10.19 -1.34
CA LYS A 171 22.68 -11.65 -1.50
C LYS A 171 21.70 -12.30 -0.52
N ALA A 172 21.66 -11.86 0.72
CA ALA A 172 20.77 -12.40 1.74
C ALA A 172 19.28 -12.22 1.40
N ARG A 173 18.95 -11.19 0.62
CA ARG A 173 17.59 -10.98 0.10
C ARG A 173 17.25 -11.79 -1.15
N GLY A 174 18.25 -12.41 -1.80
CA GLY A 174 18.06 -13.24 -3.00
C GLY A 174 17.49 -12.49 -4.21
N LYS A 175 17.41 -11.15 -4.15
CA LYS A 175 16.83 -10.30 -5.20
C LYS A 175 17.92 -9.61 -6.00
N ASP A 176 17.83 -9.73 -7.32
CA ASP A 176 18.63 -8.93 -8.22
C ASP A 176 18.11 -7.48 -8.31
N GLN A 177 18.94 -6.58 -8.82
CA GLN A 177 18.60 -5.17 -8.98
C GLN A 177 17.33 -4.98 -9.81
N ARG A 178 17.14 -5.79 -10.85
CA ARG A 178 15.97 -5.72 -11.72
C ARG A 178 14.68 -6.06 -10.97
N THR A 179 14.71 -7.04 -10.07
CA THR A 179 13.56 -7.38 -9.23
C THR A 179 13.24 -6.23 -8.27
N MET A 180 14.27 -5.60 -7.68
CA MET A 180 14.08 -4.45 -6.80
C MET A 180 13.45 -3.26 -7.52
N GLU A 181 13.90 -2.96 -8.76
CA GLU A 181 13.29 -1.90 -9.58
C GLU A 181 11.83 -2.20 -9.94
N VAL A 182 11.52 -3.45 -10.35
CA VAL A 182 10.14 -3.83 -10.67
C VAL A 182 9.23 -3.76 -9.46
N GLU A 183 9.70 -4.14 -8.28
CA GLU A 183 8.93 -4.02 -7.05
C GLU A 183 8.65 -2.54 -6.72
N ALA A 184 9.68 -1.67 -6.76
CA ALA A 184 9.52 -0.25 -6.48
C ALA A 184 8.59 0.43 -7.50
N GLU A 185 8.77 0.16 -8.79
CA GLU A 185 7.94 0.70 -9.86
C GLU A 185 6.47 0.21 -9.75
N SER A 186 6.28 -1.07 -9.43
CA SER A 186 4.92 -1.63 -9.24
C SER A 186 4.22 -1.01 -8.03
N ILE A 187 4.95 -0.79 -6.93
CA ILE A 187 4.41 -0.11 -5.74
C ILE A 187 4.05 1.34 -6.10
N ALA A 188 4.95 2.05 -6.78
CA ALA A 188 4.70 3.43 -7.21
C ALA A 188 3.45 3.51 -8.10
N ALA A 189 3.30 2.59 -9.06
CA ALA A 189 2.12 2.52 -9.92
C ALA A 189 0.82 2.23 -9.15
N VAL A 190 0.84 1.30 -8.21
CA VAL A 190 -0.35 0.95 -7.40
C VAL A 190 -0.76 2.10 -6.49
N VAL A 191 0.20 2.70 -5.77
CA VAL A 191 -0.06 3.82 -4.85
C VAL A 191 -0.51 5.05 -5.63
N SER A 192 0.19 5.41 -6.72
CA SER A 192 -0.18 6.52 -7.60
C SER A 192 -1.59 6.35 -8.16
N SER A 193 -1.92 5.14 -8.65
CA SER A 193 -3.26 4.83 -9.15
C SER A 193 -4.35 4.95 -8.08
N TYR A 194 -4.04 4.58 -6.83
CA TYR A 194 -4.98 4.72 -5.72
C TYR A 194 -5.31 6.18 -5.43
N PHE A 195 -4.31 7.05 -5.46
CA PHE A 195 -4.46 8.50 -5.27
C PHE A 195 -4.83 9.24 -6.57
N GLY A 196 -5.09 8.52 -7.67
CA GLY A 196 -5.50 9.08 -8.96
C GLY A 196 -4.39 9.79 -9.72
N ILE A 197 -3.14 9.60 -9.34
CA ILE A 197 -1.96 10.15 -10.05
C ILE A 197 -1.72 9.30 -11.31
N ASP A 198 -1.80 9.92 -12.48
CA ASP A 198 -1.60 9.21 -13.76
C ASP A 198 -0.10 8.98 -14.04
N THR A 199 0.31 7.74 -13.91
CA THR A 199 1.67 7.28 -14.24
C THR A 199 1.69 6.33 -15.45
N SER A 200 0.61 6.26 -16.20
CA SER A 200 0.40 5.25 -17.27
C SER A 200 1.46 5.29 -18.38
N ALA A 201 2.17 6.38 -18.55
CA ALA A 201 3.21 6.53 -19.56
C ALA A 201 4.49 5.73 -19.28
N ASN A 202 4.76 5.32 -18.03
CA ASN A 202 6.09 4.86 -17.60
C ASN A 202 6.19 3.40 -17.12
N SER A 203 5.11 2.75 -16.64
CA SER A 203 5.28 1.60 -15.73
C SER A 203 5.15 0.21 -16.31
N TRP A 204 4.45 -0.01 -17.41
CA TRP A 204 4.00 -1.36 -17.79
C TRP A 204 5.02 -2.20 -18.58
N GLY A 205 5.95 -1.59 -19.30
CA GLY A 205 6.93 -2.31 -20.13
C GLY A 205 7.95 -3.14 -19.33
N TYR A 206 8.29 -2.68 -18.14
CA TYR A 206 9.25 -3.34 -17.25
C TYR A 206 8.67 -4.60 -16.61
N VAL A 207 7.43 -4.53 -16.14
CA VAL A 207 6.75 -5.64 -15.45
C VAL A 207 6.57 -6.83 -16.38
N GLU A 208 6.13 -6.61 -17.62
CA GLU A 208 5.93 -7.68 -18.60
C GLU A 208 7.23 -8.41 -18.91
N SER A 209 8.33 -7.69 -19.16
CA SER A 209 9.60 -8.30 -19.51
C SER A 209 10.26 -9.04 -18.34
N TRP A 210 10.02 -8.61 -17.11
CA TRP A 210 10.52 -9.24 -15.90
C TRP A 210 9.77 -10.54 -15.58
N SER A 211 8.44 -10.53 -15.69
CA SER A 211 7.59 -11.67 -15.33
C SER A 211 7.80 -12.89 -16.22
N ARG A 212 8.20 -12.69 -17.49
CA ARG A 212 8.43 -13.78 -18.46
C ARG A 212 9.54 -14.77 -18.06
N ASN A 213 10.48 -14.35 -17.21
CA ASN A 213 11.67 -15.13 -16.86
C ASN A 213 11.71 -15.56 -15.39
N LYS A 214 10.61 -15.39 -14.65
CA LYS A 214 10.54 -15.73 -13.22
C LYS A 214 9.72 -17.00 -12.98
N GLU A 215 10.20 -17.81 -12.05
CA GLU A 215 9.45 -18.96 -11.54
C GLU A 215 8.22 -18.50 -10.75
N LEU A 216 7.15 -19.28 -10.79
CA LEU A 216 5.89 -18.95 -10.15
C LEU A 216 6.02 -18.62 -8.64
N PRO A 217 6.85 -19.31 -7.83
CA PRO A 217 7.06 -18.95 -6.43
C PRO A 217 7.72 -17.57 -6.24
N GLU A 218 8.72 -17.22 -7.06
CA GLU A 218 9.40 -15.92 -7.02
C GLU A 218 8.41 -14.78 -7.36
N LEU A 219 7.63 -14.99 -8.43
CA LEU A 219 6.61 -14.04 -8.86
C LEU A 219 5.57 -13.83 -7.76
N THR A 220 5.09 -14.91 -7.14
CA THR A 220 4.11 -14.83 -6.06
C THR A 220 4.68 -14.09 -4.83
N ALA A 221 5.94 -14.33 -4.50
CA ALA A 221 6.60 -13.65 -3.38
C ALA A 221 6.73 -12.14 -3.63
N SER A 222 7.16 -11.72 -4.83
CA SER A 222 7.25 -10.30 -5.19
C SER A 222 5.87 -9.63 -5.23
N LEU A 223 4.85 -10.29 -5.77
CA LEU A 223 3.47 -9.76 -5.76
C LEU A 223 2.92 -9.56 -4.35
N GLN A 224 3.26 -10.46 -3.40
CA GLN A 224 2.87 -10.31 -2.00
C GLN A 224 3.56 -9.09 -1.37
N VAL A 225 4.87 -8.94 -1.60
CA VAL A 225 5.65 -7.79 -1.12
C VAL A 225 5.10 -6.48 -1.67
N ILE A 226 4.84 -6.41 -2.98
CA ILE A 226 4.26 -5.23 -3.63
C ILE A 226 2.92 -4.87 -3.00
N LYS A 227 2.03 -5.85 -2.85
CA LYS A 227 0.70 -5.65 -2.26
C LYS A 227 0.77 -5.12 -0.83
N ASP A 228 1.59 -5.75 0.00
CA ASP A 228 1.66 -5.42 1.43
C ASP A 228 2.29 -4.03 1.62
N THR A 229 3.37 -3.73 0.90
CA THR A 229 4.05 -2.42 0.98
C THR A 229 3.22 -1.29 0.38
N ALA A 230 2.56 -1.52 -0.77
CA ALA A 230 1.65 -0.54 -1.32
C ALA A 230 0.48 -0.24 -0.37
N GLY A 231 -0.09 -1.28 0.26
CA GLY A 231 -1.13 -1.13 1.27
C GLY A 231 -0.68 -0.34 2.50
N GLU A 232 0.54 -0.58 2.99
CA GLU A 232 1.13 0.18 4.09
C GLU A 232 1.32 1.66 3.73
N ILE A 233 1.87 1.95 2.55
CA ILE A 233 2.10 3.32 2.08
C ILE A 233 0.76 4.05 1.89
N ILE A 234 -0.24 3.43 1.24
CA ILE A 234 -1.57 4.01 1.05
C ILE A 234 -2.22 4.36 2.40
N THR A 235 -2.17 3.42 3.35
CA THR A 235 -2.74 3.64 4.68
C THR A 235 -2.03 4.81 5.37
N GLY A 236 -0.69 4.80 5.40
CA GLY A 236 0.08 5.85 6.07
C GLY A 236 -0.15 7.23 5.46
N ILE A 237 -0.12 7.38 4.13
CA ILE A 237 -0.41 8.65 3.47
C ILE A 237 -1.84 9.11 3.80
N SER A 238 -2.82 8.20 3.74
CA SER A 238 -4.22 8.55 4.00
C SER A 238 -4.45 9.01 5.45
N GLU A 239 -3.83 8.34 6.43
CA GLU A 239 -3.91 8.71 7.85
C GLU A 239 -3.28 10.08 8.10
N GLU A 240 -2.07 10.33 7.59
CA GLU A 240 -1.38 11.61 7.73
C GLU A 240 -2.15 12.77 7.09
N MET A 241 -2.71 12.56 5.90
CA MET A 241 -3.53 13.58 5.24
C MET A 241 -4.85 13.86 5.97
N GLU A 242 -5.44 12.84 6.60
CA GLU A 242 -6.64 13.01 7.42
C GLU A 242 -6.33 13.78 8.70
N GLU A 243 -5.21 13.50 9.37
CA GLU A 243 -4.75 14.25 10.55
C GLU A 243 -4.50 15.73 10.23
N MET A 244 -3.81 16.00 9.10
CA MET A 244 -3.60 17.38 8.66
C MET A 244 -4.92 18.11 8.39
N ARG A 245 -5.88 17.44 7.76
CA ARG A 245 -7.22 17.99 7.51
C ARG A 245 -7.95 18.38 8.81
N PHE A 246 -7.91 17.53 9.82
CA PHE A 246 -8.49 17.86 11.14
C PHE A 246 -7.79 19.05 11.78
N ALA A 247 -6.47 19.13 11.71
CA ALA A 247 -5.71 20.25 12.24
C ALA A 247 -6.05 21.59 11.55
N TYR A 248 -6.38 21.57 10.25
CA TYR A 248 -6.85 22.77 9.54
C TYR A 248 -8.27 23.17 9.97
N MET A 249 -9.17 22.21 10.17
CA MET A 249 -10.54 22.47 10.63
C MET A 249 -10.54 23.09 12.03
N ASP A 250 -9.78 22.55 12.97
CA ASP A 250 -9.65 23.09 14.33
C ASP A 250 -9.08 24.52 14.33
N LYS A 251 -8.13 24.83 13.44
CA LYS A 251 -7.60 26.19 13.30
C LYS A 251 -8.63 27.16 12.71
N ALA A 252 -9.42 26.71 11.73
CA ALA A 252 -10.46 27.54 11.13
C ALA A 252 -11.54 27.89 12.16
N ASP A 253 -12.00 26.91 12.94
CA ASP A 253 -12.99 27.11 14.01
C ASP A 253 -12.45 28.03 15.12
N ALA A 254 -11.17 27.90 15.50
CA ALA A 254 -10.53 28.78 16.47
C ALA A 254 -10.41 30.22 15.96
N LEU A 255 -10.13 30.44 14.67
CA LEU A 255 -10.06 31.76 14.05
C LEU A 255 -11.44 32.43 13.95
N GLU A 256 -12.48 31.64 13.69
CA GLU A 256 -13.85 32.16 13.67
C GLU A 256 -14.35 32.57 15.07
N ALA A 257 -13.97 31.80 16.09
CA ALA A 257 -14.27 32.13 17.50
C ALA A 257 -13.59 33.40 18.01
N ILE A 258 -12.46 33.82 17.43
CA ILE A 258 -11.74 35.06 17.78
C ILE A 258 -12.34 36.28 17.07
N ARG A 259 -13.12 36.08 16.00
CA ARG A 259 -13.76 37.17 15.24
C ARG A 259 -15.13 37.59 15.77
N LEU A 260 -15.68 36.87 16.72
CA LEU A 260 -16.90 37.17 17.48
C LEU A 260 -16.59 37.88 18.80
#